data_dcbaa52fab0c4d1c6b789247aace820e
#
_entry.id   dcbaa52fab0c4d1c6b789247aace820e
#
_cell.length_a   1.000
_cell.length_b   1.000
_cell.length_c   1.000
_cell.angle_alpha   90.00
_cell.angle_beta   90.00
_cell.angle_gamma   90.00
#
_symmetry.space_group_name_H-M   'P 1'
#
loop_
_entity.id
_entity.type
_entity.pdbx_description
1 polymer ?
#
loop_
_entity_poly.entity_id
_entity_poly.type
_entity_poly.pdbx_seq_one_letter_code
_entity_poly.pdbx_strand_id
1 'polypeptide(L)'
;GYAPSIASPANGKFVADFEAANKAAPDLYGADSYGVLFFYKAAVEKAGSTDTDKVRTAMRGLQWNTPQGTKTMRAGDHQAMQDMYAMRVNGGKFEVVGQVKADAAIGADVCSRF
;
A
#
# COMPACT_ATOMS: atom_id res chain seq x y z
N GLY A 1 4.36 0.78 7.37
CA GLY A 1 4.51 -0.49 8.07
C GLY A 1 3.36 -1.45 7.77
N TYR A 2 3.57 -2.72 8.07
CA TYR A 2 2.58 -3.78 7.88
C TYR A 2 2.62 -4.77 9.05
N ALA A 3 1.46 -5.28 9.43
CA ALA A 3 1.32 -6.45 10.28
C ALA A 3 0.08 -7.25 9.85
N PRO A 4 0.10 -8.60 9.96
CA PRO A 4 -1.08 -9.42 9.69
C PRO A 4 -2.30 -9.07 10.55
N SER A 5 -2.09 -8.40 11.67
CA SER A 5 -3.13 -7.94 12.61
C SER A 5 -3.84 -6.64 12.20
N ILE A 6 -3.50 -6.03 11.06
CA ILE A 6 -4.24 -4.87 10.54
C ILE A 6 -5.68 -5.28 10.24
N ALA A 7 -6.63 -4.64 10.92
CA ALA A 7 -8.05 -4.97 10.83
C ALA A 7 -8.69 -4.34 9.59
N SER A 8 -8.69 -5.06 8.48
CA SER A 8 -9.44 -4.71 7.28
C SER A 8 -9.84 -5.98 6.50
N PRO A 9 -10.97 -5.96 5.75
CA PRO A 9 -11.36 -7.10 4.91
C PRO A 9 -10.29 -7.45 3.87
N ALA A 10 -9.65 -6.45 3.28
CA ALA A 10 -8.59 -6.65 2.29
C ALA A 10 -7.38 -7.36 2.89
N ASN A 11 -6.97 -6.98 4.12
CA ASN A 11 -5.88 -7.65 4.81
C ASN A 11 -6.26 -9.08 5.23
N GLY A 12 -7.45 -9.29 5.75
CA GLY A 12 -7.93 -10.63 6.13
C GLY A 12 -7.88 -11.62 4.96
N LYS A 13 -8.37 -11.20 3.79
CA LYS A 13 -8.29 -12.00 2.57
C LYS A 13 -6.83 -12.25 2.14
N PHE A 14 -5.99 -11.22 2.12
CA PHE A 14 -4.59 -11.34 1.75
C PHE A 14 -3.84 -12.32 2.66
N VAL A 15 -4.02 -12.21 3.99
CA VAL A 15 -3.38 -13.12 4.96
C VAL A 15 -3.80 -14.57 4.70
N ALA A 16 -5.11 -14.82 4.54
CA ALA A 16 -5.63 -16.16 4.31
C ALA A 16 -5.06 -16.78 3.01
N ASP A 17 -5.07 -16.02 1.91
CA ASP A 17 -4.56 -16.47 0.61
C ASP A 17 -3.04 -16.72 0.67
N PHE A 18 -2.29 -15.81 1.33
CA PHE A 18 -0.84 -15.92 1.46
C PHE A 18 -0.43 -17.14 2.30
N GLU A 19 -1.08 -17.36 3.44
CA GLU A 19 -0.81 -18.51 4.30
C GLU A 19 -1.18 -19.83 3.62
N ALA A 20 -2.27 -19.87 2.87
CA ALA A 20 -2.66 -21.06 2.10
C ALA A 20 -1.57 -21.44 1.07
N ALA A 21 -0.99 -20.43 0.40
CA ALA A 21 0.03 -20.65 -0.63
C ALA A 21 1.43 -20.93 -0.05
N ASN A 22 1.83 -20.20 1.00
CA ASN A 22 3.21 -20.16 1.47
C ASN A 22 3.44 -20.89 2.80
N LYS A 23 2.38 -21.34 3.48
CA LYS A 23 2.43 -21.99 4.81
C LYS A 23 3.10 -21.13 5.90
N ALA A 24 3.09 -19.81 5.71
CA ALA A 24 3.67 -18.82 6.62
C ALA A 24 2.88 -17.51 6.53
N ALA A 25 2.84 -16.75 7.62
CA ALA A 25 2.21 -15.44 7.64
C ALA A 25 2.97 -14.44 6.73
N PRO A 26 2.26 -13.52 6.06
CA PRO A 26 2.91 -12.50 5.24
C PRO A 26 3.66 -11.48 6.10
N ASP A 27 4.73 -10.96 5.55
CA ASP A 27 5.49 -9.84 6.09
C ASP A 27 5.22 -8.52 5.33
N LEU A 28 5.96 -7.47 5.68
CA LEU A 28 5.89 -6.17 5.02
C LEU A 28 6.15 -6.27 3.51
N TYR A 29 7.17 -7.03 3.13
CA TYR A 29 7.58 -7.14 1.72
C TYR A 29 6.54 -7.90 0.89
N GLY A 30 5.96 -8.94 1.45
CA GLY A 30 4.84 -9.66 0.82
C GLY A 30 3.62 -8.77 0.60
N ALA A 31 3.27 -7.96 1.59
CA ALA A 31 2.14 -7.02 1.50
C ALA A 31 2.40 -5.89 0.48
N ASP A 32 3.60 -5.33 0.45
CA ASP A 32 3.96 -4.26 -0.49
C ASP A 32 4.05 -4.80 -1.93
N SER A 33 4.65 -5.97 -2.14
CA SER A 33 4.72 -6.63 -3.46
C SER A 33 3.34 -6.95 -4.02
N TYR A 34 2.44 -7.47 -3.18
CA TYR A 34 1.05 -7.69 -3.55
C TYR A 34 0.37 -6.37 -3.94
N GLY A 35 0.52 -5.33 -3.11
CA GLY A 35 -0.11 -4.04 -3.33
C GLY A 35 0.36 -3.33 -4.60
N VAL A 36 1.65 -3.43 -4.95
CA VAL A 36 2.20 -2.75 -6.14
C VAL A 36 1.70 -3.36 -7.45
N LEU A 37 1.42 -4.65 -7.49
CA LEU A 37 0.86 -5.30 -8.68
C LEU A 37 -0.56 -4.78 -8.98
N PHE A 38 -1.38 -4.61 -7.95
CA PHE A 38 -2.73 -4.03 -8.10
C PHE A 38 -2.69 -2.54 -8.46
N PHE A 39 -1.70 -1.80 -7.92
CA PHE A 39 -1.46 -0.42 -8.33
C PHE A 39 -1.14 -0.32 -9.81
N TYR A 40 -0.20 -1.13 -10.30
CA TYR A 40 0.18 -1.14 -11.72
C TYR A 40 -1.00 -1.53 -12.61
N LYS A 41 -1.75 -2.59 -12.23
CA LYS A 41 -2.97 -2.98 -12.93
C LYS A 41 -3.95 -1.81 -13.05
N ALA A 42 -4.26 -1.14 -11.94
CA ALA A 42 -5.19 -0.01 -11.93
C ALA A 42 -4.67 1.17 -12.79
N ALA A 43 -3.36 1.41 -12.80
CA ALA A 43 -2.75 2.45 -13.63
C ALA A 43 -2.85 2.13 -15.14
N VAL A 44 -2.63 0.88 -15.54
CA VAL A 44 -2.79 0.42 -16.93
C VAL A 44 -4.25 0.49 -17.37
N GLU A 45 -5.17 0.06 -16.52
CA GLU A 45 -6.61 0.15 -16.79
C GLU A 45 -7.07 1.60 -16.97
N LYS A 46 -6.63 2.51 -16.09
CA LYS A 46 -6.91 3.95 -16.18
C LYS A 46 -6.28 4.58 -17.42
N ALA A 47 -5.08 4.16 -17.81
CA ALA A 47 -4.40 4.64 -19.01
C ALA A 47 -5.00 4.10 -20.30
N GLY A 48 -5.71 2.96 -20.25
CA GLY A 48 -6.16 2.21 -21.43
C GLY A 48 -5.00 1.75 -22.31
N SER A 49 -3.78 1.60 -21.76
CA SER A 49 -2.54 1.37 -22.51
C SER A 49 -1.45 0.84 -21.59
N THR A 50 -0.48 0.12 -22.18
CA THR A 50 0.78 -0.26 -21.53
C THR A 50 1.94 0.68 -21.87
N ASP A 51 1.68 1.74 -22.63
CA ASP A 51 2.67 2.77 -22.93
C ASP A 51 3.16 3.45 -21.64
N THR A 52 4.47 3.55 -21.49
CA THR A 52 5.11 4.01 -20.25
C THR A 52 4.67 5.42 -19.84
N ASP A 53 4.58 6.36 -20.78
CA ASP A 53 4.24 7.74 -20.47
C ASP A 53 2.76 7.90 -20.12
N LYS A 54 1.88 7.15 -20.79
CA LYS A 54 0.46 7.10 -20.47
C LYS A 54 0.20 6.49 -19.09
N VAL A 55 0.85 5.38 -18.79
CA VAL A 55 0.74 4.72 -17.48
C VAL A 55 1.28 5.63 -16.38
N ARG A 56 2.45 6.24 -16.56
CA ARG A 56 3.02 7.20 -15.60
C ARG A 56 2.08 8.38 -15.33
N THR A 57 1.46 8.92 -16.38
CA THR A 57 0.47 10.00 -16.23
C THR A 57 -0.76 9.52 -15.48
N ALA A 58 -1.26 8.31 -15.77
CA ALA A 58 -2.42 7.72 -15.11
C ALA A 58 -2.18 7.43 -13.61
N MET A 59 -0.94 7.21 -13.20
CA MET A 59 -0.57 7.00 -11.79
C MET A 59 -0.82 8.24 -10.92
N ARG A 60 -0.79 9.44 -11.48
CA ARG A 60 -1.00 10.69 -10.73
C ARG A 60 -2.38 10.74 -10.10
N GLY A 61 -2.45 10.89 -8.79
CA GLY A 61 -3.68 10.91 -8.02
C GLY A 61 -4.43 9.57 -7.97
N LEU A 62 -3.84 8.48 -8.46
CA LEU A 62 -4.47 7.16 -8.45
C LEU A 62 -4.61 6.66 -7.02
N GLN A 63 -5.81 6.15 -6.71
CA GLN A 63 -6.08 5.45 -5.45
C GLN A 63 -6.20 3.96 -5.70
N TRP A 64 -5.68 3.16 -4.77
CA TRP A 64 -5.84 1.71 -4.81
C TRP A 64 -5.90 1.11 -3.40
N ASN A 65 -6.58 -0.01 -3.29
CA ASN A 65 -6.71 -0.73 -2.03
C ASN A 65 -5.58 -1.74 -1.86
N THR A 66 -5.03 -1.79 -0.65
CA THR A 66 -3.97 -2.73 -0.26
C THR A 66 -4.29 -3.38 1.08
N PRO A 67 -3.56 -4.43 1.49
CA PRO A 67 -3.67 -4.98 2.84
C PRO A 67 -3.44 -3.96 3.96
N GLN A 68 -2.66 -2.90 3.68
CA GLN A 68 -2.38 -1.82 4.63
C GLN A 68 -3.44 -0.71 4.63
N GLY A 69 -4.48 -0.81 3.80
CA GLY A 69 -5.51 0.20 3.59
C GLY A 69 -5.45 0.85 2.21
N THR A 70 -6.25 1.87 2.00
CA THR A 70 -6.24 2.64 0.74
C THR A 70 -5.00 3.51 0.69
N LYS A 71 -4.29 3.43 -0.43
CA LYS A 71 -3.16 4.31 -0.75
C LYS A 71 -3.54 5.26 -1.88
N THR A 72 -2.92 6.44 -1.91
CA THR A 72 -3.06 7.42 -2.99
C THR A 72 -1.68 7.80 -3.50
N MET A 73 -1.47 7.75 -4.80
CA MET A 73 -0.24 8.23 -5.41
C MET A 73 -0.29 9.76 -5.51
N ARG A 74 0.56 10.47 -4.75
CA ARG A 74 0.64 11.93 -4.81
C ARG A 74 1.10 12.38 -6.19
N ALA A 75 0.38 13.35 -6.76
CA ALA A 75 0.57 13.71 -8.17
C ALA A 75 1.91 14.44 -8.44
N GLY A 76 2.41 15.19 -7.46
CA GLY A 76 3.59 16.03 -7.65
C GLY A 76 4.92 15.27 -7.62
N ASP A 77 5.04 14.24 -6.78
CA ASP A 77 6.30 13.53 -6.56
C ASP A 77 6.19 12.00 -6.64
N HIS A 78 5.00 11.51 -6.96
CA HIS A 78 4.69 10.07 -6.98
C HIS A 78 4.95 9.35 -5.63
N GLN A 79 4.85 10.09 -4.52
CA GLN A 79 4.88 9.48 -3.19
C GLN A 79 3.57 8.73 -2.91
N ALA A 80 3.67 7.48 -2.50
CA ALA A 80 2.51 6.73 -2.02
C ALA A 80 2.09 7.26 -0.64
N MET A 81 0.96 7.95 -0.60
CA MET A 81 0.32 8.42 0.63
C MET A 81 -0.44 7.27 1.27
N GLN A 82 -0.08 6.92 2.50
CA GLN A 82 -0.71 5.84 3.26
C GLN A 82 -0.70 6.14 4.75
N ASP A 83 -1.70 5.65 5.44
CA ASP A 83 -1.72 5.69 6.89
C ASP A 83 -0.59 4.82 7.46
N MET A 84 0.01 5.27 8.55
CA MET A 84 1.07 4.55 9.25
C MET A 84 0.52 3.96 10.55
N TYR A 85 1.02 2.78 10.92
CA TYR A 85 0.58 2.08 12.12
C TYR A 85 1.68 2.09 13.17
N ALA A 86 1.33 2.49 14.39
CA ALA A 86 2.15 2.24 15.57
C ALA A 86 1.89 0.81 16.03
N MET A 87 2.96 0.08 16.27
CA MET A 87 2.89 -1.34 16.61
C MET A 87 3.68 -1.64 17.88
N ARG A 88 3.18 -2.58 18.65
CA ARG A 88 3.86 -3.15 19.81
C ARG A 88 4.18 -4.62 19.53
N VAL A 89 5.36 -5.06 19.96
CA VAL A 89 5.69 -6.49 19.95
C VAL A 89 5.15 -7.14 21.21
N ASN A 90 4.32 -8.15 21.05
CA ASN A 90 3.74 -8.93 22.13
C ASN A 90 3.76 -10.42 21.76
N GLY A 91 4.42 -11.26 22.57
CA GLY A 91 4.53 -12.69 22.31
C GLY A 91 5.12 -13.03 20.93
N GLY A 92 6.07 -12.23 20.44
CA GLY A 92 6.69 -12.40 19.10
C GLY A 92 5.81 -11.97 17.92
N LYS A 93 4.67 -11.31 18.17
CA LYS A 93 3.76 -10.80 17.15
C LYS A 93 3.65 -9.30 17.21
N PHE A 94 3.39 -8.66 16.06
CA PHE A 94 3.07 -7.24 15.98
C PHE A 94 1.58 -7.02 16.24
N GLU A 95 1.28 -6.18 17.23
CA GLU A 95 -0.07 -5.69 17.53
C GLU A 95 -0.17 -4.22 17.12
N VAL A 96 -1.21 -3.85 16.39
CA VAL A 96 -1.50 -2.45 16.08
C VAL A 96 -2.04 -1.78 17.34
N VAL A 97 -1.35 -0.73 17.81
CA VAL A 97 -1.73 0.06 19.00
C VAL A 97 -2.12 1.48 18.67
N GLY A 98 -1.94 1.91 17.42
CA GLY A 98 -2.32 3.25 16.98
C GLY A 98 -2.18 3.41 15.47
N GLN A 99 -2.73 4.51 14.97
CA GLN A 99 -2.69 4.86 13.54
C GLN A 99 -2.41 6.36 13.40
N VAL A 100 -1.53 6.70 12.48
CA VAL A 100 -1.23 8.08 12.08
C VAL A 100 -1.70 8.24 10.64
N LYS A 101 -2.50 9.27 10.37
CA LYS A 101 -3.00 9.54 9.02
C LYS A 101 -1.89 9.96 8.07
N ALA A 102 -2.05 9.63 6.80
CA ALA A 102 -1.06 9.87 5.75
C ALA A 102 -0.53 11.31 5.75
N ASP A 103 -1.40 12.30 5.84
CA ASP A 103 -1.03 13.72 5.81
C ASP A 103 -0.16 14.15 7.00
N ALA A 104 -0.31 13.49 8.15
CA ALA A 104 0.51 13.75 9.33
C ALA A 104 1.81 12.92 9.35
N ALA A 105 1.82 11.77 8.66
CA ALA A 105 2.94 10.85 8.63
C ALA A 105 3.95 11.14 7.52
N ILE A 106 3.49 11.71 6.41
CA ILE A 106 4.27 11.95 5.20
C ILE A 106 4.34 13.45 4.97
N GLY A 107 5.55 13.99 4.90
CA GLY A 107 5.78 15.41 4.73
C GLY A 107 5.22 16.00 3.42
N ALA A 108 5.29 17.32 3.31
CA ALA A 108 4.83 18.05 2.13
C ALA A 108 5.58 17.61 0.85
N ASP A 109 4.91 17.78 -0.29
CA ASP A 109 5.54 17.65 -1.59
C ASP A 109 6.54 18.80 -1.79
N VAL A 110 7.81 18.45 -1.91
CA VAL A 110 8.90 19.40 -2.16
C VAL A 110 9.64 19.06 -3.45
N CYS A 111 9.12 18.12 -4.24
CA CYS A 111 9.73 17.68 -5.48
C CYS A 111 9.24 18.51 -6.66
N SER A 112 10.17 19.15 -7.37
CA SER A 112 9.88 19.97 -8.57
C SER A 112 10.12 19.23 -9.90
N ARG A 113 10.33 17.90 -9.86
CA ARG A 113 10.75 17.14 -11.04
C ARG A 113 9.63 16.50 -11.84
N PHE A 114 8.38 16.54 -11.35
CA PHE A 114 7.23 15.87 -11.97
C PHE A 114 6.12 16.85 -12.32
#